data_918b4a19d1a565c3b3872f7417ea0ab3
#
_entry.id   918b4a19d1a565c3b3872f7417ea0ab3
#
_cell.length_a   1.000
_cell.length_b   1.000
_cell.length_c   1.000
_cell.angle_alpha   90.00
_cell.angle_beta   90.00
_cell.angle_gamma   90.00
#
_symmetry.space_group_name_H-M   'P 1'
#
loop_
_entity.id
_entity.type
_entity.pdbx_description
1 polymer ?
#
loop_
_entity_poly.entity_id
_entity_poly.type
_entity_poly.pdbx_seq_one_letter_code
_entity_poly.pdbx_strand_id
1 'polypeptide(L)'
;YDALKGEDVDMIERGIIEGRRTYGNLLKYLKTTVSSNFGNVLSVTVASLFLPFLPMSALQLVLLSLVYEIVCIALPWDTVDDAWTARPRAWDAASIKGFMLELGPVSSLFDIVTFAALFFVVCPAAVDASWSELAAAGDVAGMATFAALFQSGWFVESMWSQTLVIHMLRSPHLPSPRDTR
;
A
#
# COMPACT_ATOMS: atom_id res chain seq x y z
N TYR A 1 17.96 -30.63 39.28
CA TYR A 1 16.53 -30.66 38.92
C TYR A 1 15.96 -29.24 38.79
N ASP A 2 16.36 -28.31 39.67
CA ASP A 2 15.93 -26.91 39.64
C ASP A 2 16.60 -26.10 38.54
N ALA A 3 17.84 -26.41 38.17
CA ALA A 3 18.53 -25.74 37.05
C ALA A 3 17.87 -26.10 35.70
N LEU A 4 17.45 -27.33 35.49
CA LEU A 4 16.72 -27.77 34.29
C LEU A 4 15.34 -27.08 34.17
N LYS A 5 14.67 -26.84 35.31
CA LYS A 5 13.41 -26.10 35.31
C LYS A 5 13.59 -24.61 34.97
N GLY A 6 14.73 -24.02 35.33
CA GLY A 6 15.07 -22.62 34.97
C GLY A 6 15.27 -22.44 33.47
N GLU A 7 16.03 -23.35 32.82
CA GLU A 7 16.25 -23.32 31.38
C GLU A 7 14.94 -23.52 30.58
N ASP A 8 14.05 -24.39 31.03
CA ASP A 8 12.75 -24.63 30.41
C ASP A 8 11.84 -23.37 30.49
N VAL A 9 11.86 -22.69 31.64
CA VAL A 9 11.07 -21.44 31.83
C VAL A 9 11.61 -20.30 30.95
N ASP A 10 12.92 -20.13 30.88
CA ASP A 10 13.55 -19.13 30.03
C ASP A 10 13.27 -19.39 28.53
N MET A 11 13.23 -20.65 28.14
CA MET A 11 12.91 -21.02 26.77
C MET A 11 11.44 -20.74 26.41
N ILE A 12 10.52 -20.97 27.35
CA ILE A 12 9.10 -20.65 27.20
C ILE A 12 8.90 -19.12 27.13
N GLU A 13 9.56 -18.36 27.98
CA GLU A 13 9.48 -16.91 27.98
C GLU A 13 9.97 -16.32 26.65
N ARG A 14 11.14 -16.74 26.16
CA ARG A 14 11.66 -16.36 24.83
C ARG A 14 10.70 -16.73 23.72
N GLY A 15 10.11 -17.91 23.76
CA GLY A 15 9.13 -18.34 22.78
C GLY A 15 7.87 -17.45 22.76
N ILE A 16 7.41 -17.03 23.95
CA ILE A 16 6.27 -16.10 24.06
C ILE A 16 6.61 -14.72 23.47
N ILE A 17 7.78 -14.18 23.80
CA ILE A 17 8.22 -12.87 23.29
C ILE A 17 8.36 -12.91 21.76
N GLU A 18 9.00 -13.95 21.22
CA GLU A 18 9.19 -14.12 19.79
C GLU A 18 7.86 -14.32 19.05
N GLY A 19 6.94 -15.09 19.63
CA GLY A 19 5.57 -15.22 19.10
C GLY A 19 4.82 -13.87 19.04
N ARG A 20 4.99 -13.02 20.06
CA ARG A 20 4.41 -11.68 20.06
C ARG A 20 5.05 -10.76 19.02
N ARG A 21 6.36 -10.84 18.79
CA ARG A 21 7.06 -10.11 17.73
C ARG A 21 6.53 -10.52 16.36
N THR A 22 6.47 -11.82 16.10
CA THR A 22 5.93 -12.36 14.85
C THR A 22 4.50 -11.87 14.61
N TYR A 23 3.67 -11.88 15.65
CA TYR A 23 2.31 -11.37 15.58
C TYR A 23 2.26 -9.86 15.28
N GLY A 24 3.15 -9.06 15.87
CA GLY A 24 3.27 -7.64 15.57
C GLY A 24 3.61 -7.36 14.11
N ASN A 25 4.58 -8.08 13.57
CA ASN A 25 4.98 -7.96 12.17
C ASN A 25 3.88 -8.44 11.21
N LEU A 26 3.15 -9.51 11.58
CA LEU A 26 1.98 -9.97 10.83
C LEU A 26 0.88 -8.90 10.77
N LEU A 27 0.61 -8.22 11.88
CA LEU A 27 -0.37 -7.12 11.89
C LEU A 27 0.08 -5.92 11.04
N LYS A 28 1.36 -5.57 11.05
CA LYS A 28 1.90 -4.53 10.15
C LYS A 28 1.66 -4.92 8.69
N TYR A 29 2.03 -6.15 8.31
CA TYR A 29 1.81 -6.66 6.96
C TYR A 29 0.33 -6.61 6.56
N LEU A 30 -0.56 -7.14 7.39
CA LEU A 30 -1.99 -7.16 7.11
C LEU A 30 -2.58 -5.75 6.96
N LYS A 31 -2.28 -4.84 7.89
CA LYS A 31 -2.75 -3.45 7.82
C LYS A 31 -2.31 -2.77 6.52
N THR A 32 -1.03 -2.92 6.17
CA THR A 32 -0.46 -2.31 4.99
C THR A 32 -1.06 -2.89 3.71
N THR A 33 -1.11 -4.22 3.59
CA THR A 33 -1.61 -4.91 2.40
C THR A 33 -3.10 -4.65 2.16
N VAL A 34 -3.91 -4.77 3.22
CA VAL A 34 -5.37 -4.53 3.11
C VAL A 34 -5.65 -3.07 2.76
N SER A 35 -4.94 -2.12 3.38
CA SER A 35 -5.12 -0.69 3.10
C SER A 35 -4.70 -0.31 1.68
N SER A 36 -3.56 -0.83 1.21
CA SER A 36 -3.06 -0.60 -0.14
C SER A 36 -4.02 -1.17 -1.20
N ASN A 37 -4.45 -2.41 -1.03
CA ASN A 37 -5.40 -3.04 -1.95
C ASN A 37 -6.74 -2.29 -1.99
N PHE A 38 -7.24 -1.85 -0.83
CA PHE A 38 -8.47 -1.06 -0.76
C PHE A 38 -8.30 0.29 -1.48
N GLY A 39 -7.19 0.99 -1.27
CA GLY A 39 -6.85 2.22 -1.97
C GLY A 39 -6.81 2.03 -3.49
N ASN A 40 -6.10 1.01 -3.96
CA ASN A 40 -6.00 0.70 -5.39
C ASN A 40 -7.37 0.42 -6.02
N VAL A 41 -8.21 -0.40 -5.37
CA VAL A 41 -9.57 -0.68 -5.86
C VAL A 41 -10.43 0.57 -5.91
N LEU A 42 -10.35 1.42 -4.89
CA LEU A 42 -11.07 2.69 -4.84
C LEU A 42 -10.61 3.63 -5.95
N SER A 43 -9.30 3.77 -6.16
CA SER A 43 -8.71 4.60 -7.21
C SER A 43 -9.09 4.12 -8.62
N VAL A 44 -9.02 2.81 -8.89
CA VAL A 44 -9.47 2.22 -10.15
C VAL A 44 -10.96 2.47 -10.38
N THR A 45 -11.78 2.31 -9.33
CA THR A 45 -13.22 2.53 -9.42
C THR A 45 -13.54 3.98 -9.77
N VAL A 46 -12.91 4.93 -9.08
CA VAL A 46 -13.08 6.36 -9.35
C VAL A 46 -12.59 6.70 -10.76
N ALA A 47 -11.39 6.24 -11.13
CA ALA A 47 -10.82 6.48 -12.47
C ALA A 47 -11.73 5.95 -13.58
N SER A 48 -12.32 4.77 -13.41
CA SER A 48 -13.22 4.15 -14.41
C SER A 48 -14.53 4.91 -14.64
N LEU A 49 -14.89 5.80 -13.73
CA LEU A 49 -16.07 6.69 -13.92
C LEU A 49 -15.76 7.90 -14.80
N PHE A 50 -14.53 8.32 -14.87
CA PHE A 50 -14.13 9.58 -15.53
C PHE A 50 -13.21 9.37 -16.75
N LEU A 51 -12.43 8.30 -16.78
CA LEU A 51 -11.49 8.01 -17.86
C LEU A 51 -12.16 7.20 -18.96
N PRO A 52 -11.92 7.53 -20.24
CA PRO A 52 -12.45 6.77 -21.38
C PRO A 52 -11.64 5.50 -21.70
N PHE A 53 -10.63 5.17 -20.90
CA PHE A 53 -9.78 4.00 -21.01
C PHE A 53 -9.43 3.43 -19.63
N LEU A 54 -8.92 2.20 -19.58
CA LEU A 54 -8.49 1.59 -18.32
C LEU A 54 -7.28 2.34 -17.75
N PRO A 55 -7.32 2.74 -16.48
CA PRO A 55 -6.26 3.55 -15.85
C PRO A 55 -4.95 2.78 -15.68
N MET A 56 -4.99 1.46 -15.63
CA MET A 56 -3.82 0.59 -15.57
C MET A 56 -4.13 -0.74 -16.29
N SER A 57 -3.16 -1.30 -16.99
CA SER A 57 -3.31 -2.61 -17.63
C SER A 57 -3.26 -3.74 -16.59
N ALA A 58 -3.87 -4.88 -16.88
CA ALA A 58 -3.84 -6.04 -16.00
C ALA A 58 -2.40 -6.52 -15.70
N LEU A 59 -1.51 -6.45 -16.67
CA LEU A 59 -0.09 -6.80 -16.50
C LEU A 59 0.60 -5.86 -15.49
N GLN A 60 0.35 -4.56 -15.60
CA GLN A 60 0.90 -3.56 -14.67
C GLN A 60 0.40 -3.79 -13.23
N LEU A 61 -0.89 -4.12 -13.05
CA LEU A 61 -1.44 -4.45 -11.72
C LEU A 61 -0.76 -5.68 -11.12
N VAL A 62 -0.53 -6.71 -11.91
CA VAL A 62 0.19 -7.93 -11.46
C VAL A 62 1.63 -7.59 -11.09
N LEU A 63 2.33 -6.81 -11.92
CA LEU A 63 3.71 -6.40 -11.65
C LEU A 63 3.80 -5.52 -10.40
N LEU A 64 2.86 -4.58 -10.22
CA LEU A 64 2.79 -3.73 -9.03
C LEU A 64 2.61 -4.57 -7.76
N SER A 65 1.69 -5.53 -7.79
CA SER A 65 1.46 -6.45 -6.68
C SER A 65 2.69 -7.31 -6.38
N LEU A 66 3.39 -7.80 -7.42
CA LEU A 66 4.60 -8.60 -7.25
C LEU A 66 5.74 -7.80 -6.61
N VAL A 67 5.98 -6.58 -7.08
CA VAL A 67 7.01 -5.69 -6.50
C VAL A 67 6.68 -5.38 -5.04
N TYR A 68 5.40 -5.10 -4.73
CA TYR A 68 4.92 -4.88 -3.39
C TYR A 68 5.16 -6.09 -2.47
N GLU A 69 4.83 -7.29 -2.92
CA GLU A 69 5.07 -8.53 -2.16
C GLU A 69 6.56 -8.77 -1.88
N ILE A 70 7.44 -8.49 -2.85
CA ILE A 70 8.90 -8.58 -2.64
C ILE A 70 9.35 -7.65 -1.53
N VAL A 71 8.85 -6.42 -1.48
CA VAL A 71 9.18 -5.46 -0.40
C VAL A 71 8.61 -5.95 0.93
N CYS A 72 7.42 -6.53 0.94
CA CYS A 72 6.78 -7.08 2.14
C CYS A 72 7.51 -8.30 2.74
N ILE A 73 8.33 -9.03 1.96
CA ILE A 73 9.16 -10.12 2.46
C ILE A 73 10.11 -9.66 3.59
N ALA A 74 10.52 -8.41 3.60
CA ALA A 74 11.38 -7.86 4.65
C ALA A 74 10.65 -7.61 5.99
N LEU A 75 9.32 -7.53 6.02
CA LEU A 75 8.55 -7.20 7.22
C LEU A 75 8.67 -8.21 8.38
N PRO A 76 8.77 -9.55 8.16
CA PRO A 76 8.95 -10.51 9.25
C PRO A 76 10.21 -10.28 10.09
N TRP A 77 11.25 -9.66 9.52
CA TRP A 77 12.50 -9.32 10.23
C TRP A 77 12.52 -7.90 10.78
N ASP A 78 11.39 -7.20 10.71
CA ASP A 78 11.29 -5.85 11.25
C ASP A 78 11.24 -5.85 12.78
N THR A 79 11.72 -4.76 13.37
CA THR A 79 11.73 -4.58 14.83
C THR A 79 10.33 -4.23 15.32
N VAL A 80 9.93 -4.85 16.44
CA VAL A 80 8.70 -4.54 17.16
C VAL A 80 9.08 -3.97 18.52
N ASP A 81 8.42 -2.90 18.94
CA ASP A 81 8.68 -2.25 20.22
C ASP A 81 8.53 -3.19 21.40
N ASP A 82 9.44 -3.10 22.37
CA ASP A 82 9.40 -3.91 23.59
C ASP A 82 8.13 -3.62 24.41
N ALA A 83 7.65 -2.38 24.41
CA ALA A 83 6.39 -2.00 25.04
C ALA A 83 5.18 -2.70 24.41
N TRP A 84 5.25 -3.00 23.08
CA TRP A 84 4.21 -3.74 22.38
C TRP A 84 4.22 -5.22 22.73
N THR A 85 5.41 -5.82 22.89
CA THR A 85 5.60 -7.24 23.23
C THR A 85 5.37 -7.54 24.71
N ALA A 86 5.42 -6.52 25.59
CA ALA A 86 5.24 -6.67 27.04
C ALA A 86 3.86 -7.23 27.43
N ARG A 87 2.82 -6.99 26.65
CA ARG A 87 1.45 -7.42 26.94
C ARG A 87 0.89 -8.32 25.84
N PRO A 88 0.12 -9.37 26.19
CA PRO A 88 -0.59 -10.17 25.21
C PRO A 88 -1.64 -9.31 24.51
N ARG A 89 -1.75 -9.43 23.19
CA ARG A 89 -2.77 -8.74 22.39
C ARG A 89 -3.64 -9.76 21.69
N ALA A 90 -4.95 -9.49 21.71
CA ALA A 90 -5.91 -10.29 20.97
C ALA A 90 -5.99 -9.84 19.51
N TRP A 91 -6.49 -10.73 18.65
CA TRP A 91 -6.83 -10.39 17.28
C TRP A 91 -7.94 -9.34 17.25
N ASP A 92 -7.66 -8.20 16.63
CA ASP A 92 -8.62 -7.11 16.48
C ASP A 92 -8.82 -6.74 15.01
N ALA A 93 -9.84 -7.35 14.41
CA ALA A 93 -10.25 -7.08 13.04
C ALA A 93 -10.79 -5.63 12.88
N ALA A 94 -11.35 -5.04 13.95
CA ALA A 94 -11.86 -3.67 13.91
C ALA A 94 -10.72 -2.66 13.75
N SER A 95 -9.56 -2.90 14.37
CA SER A 95 -8.37 -2.07 14.18
C SER A 95 -7.84 -2.12 12.74
N ILE A 96 -7.86 -3.30 12.10
CA ILE A 96 -7.45 -3.44 10.69
C ILE A 96 -8.42 -2.70 9.78
N LYS A 97 -9.73 -2.88 10.00
CA LYS A 97 -10.77 -2.18 9.25
C LYS A 97 -10.68 -0.65 9.41
N GLY A 98 -10.48 -0.17 10.64
CA GLY A 98 -10.31 1.26 10.92
C GLY A 98 -9.12 1.84 10.15
N PHE A 99 -7.98 1.17 10.21
CA PHE A 99 -6.76 1.57 9.50
C PHE A 99 -6.97 1.60 7.98
N MET A 100 -7.63 0.59 7.41
CA MET A 100 -7.98 0.53 5.99
C MET A 100 -8.86 1.70 5.56
N LEU A 101 -9.89 2.03 6.36
CA LEU A 101 -10.83 3.11 6.04
C LEU A 101 -10.25 4.52 6.26
N GLU A 102 -9.21 4.65 7.07
CA GLU A 102 -8.51 5.92 7.28
C GLU A 102 -7.42 6.13 6.21
N LEU A 103 -6.57 5.14 5.98
CA LEU A 103 -5.41 5.29 5.10
C LEU A 103 -5.73 5.04 3.61
N GLY A 104 -6.67 4.14 3.31
CA GLY A 104 -7.06 3.83 1.92
C GLY A 104 -7.56 5.06 1.14
N PRO A 105 -8.55 5.82 1.65
CA PRO A 105 -9.02 7.03 0.99
C PRO A 105 -7.96 8.13 0.86
N VAL A 106 -7.03 8.23 1.82
CA VAL A 106 -5.91 9.18 1.73
C VAL A 106 -5.01 8.84 0.56
N SER A 107 -4.64 7.56 0.40
CA SER A 107 -3.88 7.09 -0.76
C SER A 107 -4.62 7.40 -2.06
N SER A 108 -5.91 7.09 -2.13
CA SER A 108 -6.72 7.35 -3.33
C SER A 108 -6.85 8.83 -3.67
N LEU A 109 -6.76 9.72 -2.69
CA LEU A 109 -6.73 11.16 -2.95
C LEU A 109 -5.47 11.57 -3.72
N PHE A 110 -4.32 11.00 -3.38
CA PHE A 110 -3.08 11.21 -4.13
C PHE A 110 -3.19 10.67 -5.55
N ASP A 111 -3.76 9.46 -5.71
CA ASP A 111 -4.02 8.88 -7.03
C ASP A 111 -4.91 9.80 -7.89
N ILE A 112 -5.99 10.35 -7.31
CA ILE A 112 -6.91 11.27 -8.03
C ILE A 112 -6.18 12.55 -8.49
N VAL A 113 -5.34 13.12 -7.63
CA VAL A 113 -4.52 14.29 -8.00
C VAL A 113 -3.55 13.92 -9.12
N THR A 114 -2.91 12.77 -9.04
CA THR A 114 -2.03 12.24 -10.10
C THR A 114 -2.80 12.03 -11.40
N PHE A 115 -4.01 11.46 -11.35
CA PHE A 115 -4.87 11.29 -12.54
C PHE A 115 -5.19 12.63 -13.21
N ALA A 116 -5.54 13.65 -12.42
CA ALA A 116 -5.78 14.97 -12.95
C ALA A 116 -4.51 15.58 -13.60
N ALA A 117 -3.37 15.46 -12.93
CA ALA A 117 -2.10 15.95 -13.46
C ALA A 117 -1.68 15.21 -14.75
N LEU A 118 -1.80 13.89 -14.77
CA LEU A 118 -1.49 13.08 -15.97
C LEU A 118 -2.44 13.41 -17.12
N PHE A 119 -3.75 13.42 -16.86
CA PHE A 119 -4.75 13.57 -17.91
C PHE A 119 -4.80 14.99 -18.52
N PHE A 120 -4.65 16.01 -17.70
CA PHE A 120 -4.81 17.41 -18.15
C PHE A 120 -3.50 18.12 -18.44
N VAL A 121 -2.36 17.64 -17.93
CA VAL A 121 -1.09 18.35 -18.06
C VAL A 121 -0.01 17.48 -18.73
N VAL A 122 0.33 16.35 -18.16
CA VAL A 122 1.52 15.57 -18.59
C VAL A 122 1.29 14.90 -19.94
N CYS A 123 0.20 14.16 -20.09
CA CYS A 123 -0.08 13.43 -21.33
C CYS A 123 -0.34 14.40 -22.51
N PRO A 124 -1.15 15.47 -22.36
CA PRO A 124 -1.30 16.44 -23.44
C PRO A 124 0.00 17.13 -23.86
N ALA A 125 0.87 17.46 -22.89
CA ALA A 125 2.17 18.06 -23.19
C ALA A 125 3.14 17.10 -23.89
N ALA A 126 2.99 15.80 -23.69
CA ALA A 126 3.86 14.79 -24.30
C ALA A 126 3.41 14.37 -25.71
N VAL A 127 2.10 14.49 -26.00
CA VAL A 127 1.50 14.10 -27.29
C VAL A 127 1.15 15.33 -28.16
N ASP A 128 1.36 16.52 -27.63
CA ASP A 128 0.97 17.82 -28.25
C ASP A 128 -0.54 17.92 -28.58
N ALA A 129 -1.39 17.14 -27.91
CA ALA A 129 -2.83 17.14 -28.09
C ALA A 129 -3.57 16.63 -26.86
N SER A 130 -4.75 17.17 -26.60
CA SER A 130 -5.65 16.66 -25.56
C SER A 130 -6.36 15.37 -26.00
N TRP A 131 -6.87 14.58 -25.06
CA TRP A 131 -7.65 13.38 -25.37
C TRP A 131 -8.85 13.68 -26.28
N SER A 132 -9.54 14.80 -26.06
CA SER A 132 -10.69 15.21 -26.85
C SER A 132 -10.33 15.56 -28.29
N GLU A 133 -9.19 16.17 -28.51
CA GLU A 133 -8.68 16.50 -29.86
C GLU A 133 -8.28 15.25 -30.60
N LEU A 134 -7.58 14.32 -29.96
CA LEU A 134 -7.23 13.02 -30.53
C LEU A 134 -8.46 12.21 -30.92
N ALA A 135 -9.48 12.19 -30.04
CA ALA A 135 -10.74 11.50 -30.30
C ALA A 135 -11.53 12.14 -31.44
N ALA A 136 -11.57 13.49 -31.53
CA ALA A 136 -12.24 14.20 -32.60
C ALA A 136 -11.53 14.00 -33.95
N ALA A 137 -10.20 13.91 -33.95
CA ALA A 137 -9.41 13.62 -35.16
C ALA A 137 -9.45 12.14 -35.57
N GLY A 138 -9.96 11.24 -34.71
CA GLY A 138 -9.93 9.80 -34.94
C GLY A 138 -8.50 9.21 -34.91
N ASP A 139 -7.56 9.88 -34.24
CA ASP A 139 -6.16 9.43 -34.12
C ASP A 139 -6.02 8.31 -33.09
N VAL A 140 -6.21 7.08 -33.57
CA VAL A 140 -6.11 5.87 -32.73
C VAL A 140 -4.69 5.69 -32.16
N ALA A 141 -3.66 6.06 -32.91
CA ALA A 141 -2.26 5.92 -32.48
C ALA A 141 -1.92 6.94 -31.36
N GLY A 142 -2.36 8.17 -31.53
CA GLY A 142 -2.24 9.21 -30.51
C GLY A 142 -2.98 8.86 -29.22
N MET A 143 -4.23 8.38 -29.32
CA MET A 143 -5.01 7.89 -28.17
C MET A 143 -4.32 6.72 -27.45
N ALA A 144 -3.77 5.76 -28.18
CA ALA A 144 -3.04 4.64 -27.58
C ALA A 144 -1.78 5.11 -26.85
N THR A 145 -1.04 6.06 -27.42
CA THR A 145 0.15 6.65 -26.80
C THR A 145 -0.22 7.43 -25.54
N PHE A 146 -1.30 8.22 -25.59
CA PHE A 146 -1.81 8.96 -24.44
C PHE A 146 -2.18 8.00 -23.29
N ALA A 147 -2.93 6.94 -23.58
CA ALA A 147 -3.32 5.94 -22.58
C ALA A 147 -2.10 5.22 -21.99
N ALA A 148 -1.11 4.86 -22.81
CA ALA A 148 0.11 4.20 -22.37
C ALA A 148 0.96 5.11 -21.46
N LEU A 149 1.07 6.39 -21.77
CA LEU A 149 1.74 7.39 -20.92
C LEU A 149 1.02 7.56 -19.57
N PHE A 150 -0.30 7.66 -19.60
CA PHE A 150 -1.11 7.76 -18.39
C PHE A 150 -0.92 6.53 -17.50
N GLN A 151 -1.06 5.33 -18.05
CA GLN A 151 -0.89 4.06 -17.34
C GLN A 151 0.52 3.93 -16.74
N SER A 152 1.54 4.32 -17.49
CA SER A 152 2.94 4.29 -17.03
C SER A 152 3.18 5.30 -15.91
N GLY A 153 2.62 6.49 -16.02
CA GLY A 153 2.73 7.55 -15.01
C GLY A 153 2.11 7.14 -13.69
N TRP A 154 0.88 6.59 -13.72
CA TRP A 154 0.24 6.09 -12.51
C TRP A 154 0.95 4.85 -11.93
N PHE A 155 1.44 3.95 -12.76
CA PHE A 155 2.24 2.81 -12.31
C PHE A 155 3.47 3.26 -11.52
N VAL A 156 4.22 4.25 -12.01
CA VAL A 156 5.40 4.79 -11.32
C VAL A 156 5.00 5.48 -10.01
N GLU A 157 3.95 6.29 -10.02
CA GLU A 157 3.44 6.94 -8.81
C GLU A 157 3.02 5.89 -7.76
N SER A 158 2.24 4.89 -8.14
CA SER A 158 1.79 3.82 -7.25
C SER A 158 2.95 3.02 -6.65
N MET A 159 4.02 2.77 -7.42
CA MET A 159 5.24 2.15 -6.89
C MET A 159 5.90 3.00 -5.79
N TRP A 160 6.00 4.31 -6.03
CA TRP A 160 6.60 5.22 -5.05
C TRP A 160 5.73 5.40 -3.81
N SER A 161 4.44 5.65 -3.98
CA SER A 161 3.51 5.86 -2.87
C SER A 161 3.43 4.63 -1.96
N GLN A 162 3.32 3.42 -2.52
CA GLN A 162 3.31 2.18 -1.75
C GLN A 162 4.62 1.93 -1.02
N THR A 163 5.76 2.20 -1.64
CA THR A 163 7.07 2.06 -1.00
C THR A 163 7.23 3.02 0.17
N LEU A 164 6.78 4.27 0.00
CA LEU A 164 6.80 5.28 1.07
C LEU A 164 5.89 4.91 2.22
N VAL A 165 4.68 4.39 1.96
CA VAL A 165 3.75 3.93 3.01
C VAL A 165 4.37 2.81 3.84
N ILE A 166 5.01 1.82 3.20
CA ILE A 166 5.70 0.75 3.92
C ILE A 166 6.83 1.33 4.79
N HIS A 167 7.62 2.27 4.25
CA HIS A 167 8.70 2.90 4.99
C HIS A 167 8.19 3.68 6.20
N MET A 168 7.10 4.42 6.06
CA MET A 168 6.46 5.15 7.15
C MET A 168 5.93 4.21 8.25
N LEU A 169 5.36 3.06 7.87
CA LEU A 169 4.81 2.09 8.82
C LEU A 169 5.89 1.30 9.57
N ARG A 170 7.11 1.24 9.04
CA ARG A 170 8.28 0.68 9.71
C ARG A 170 8.89 1.62 10.74
N SER A 171 8.60 2.91 10.68
CA SER A 171 9.15 3.88 11.62
C SER A 171 8.45 3.76 12.98
N PRO A 172 9.18 3.49 14.09
CA PRO A 172 8.59 3.26 15.41
C PRO A 172 7.96 4.52 16.03
N HIS A 173 8.07 5.68 15.38
CA HIS A 173 7.74 6.99 15.95
C HIS A 173 6.45 7.62 15.42
N LEU A 174 5.64 6.90 14.65
CA LEU A 174 4.30 7.35 14.28
C LEU A 174 3.28 6.68 15.22
N PRO A 175 2.90 7.35 16.35
CA PRO A 175 1.85 6.82 17.19
C PRO A 175 0.54 6.83 16.40
N SER A 176 -0.07 5.65 16.27
CA SER A 176 -1.49 5.62 15.92
C SER A 176 -2.26 6.40 16.96
N PRO A 177 -3.16 7.34 16.60
CA PRO A 177 -3.95 8.13 17.54
C PRO A 177 -4.79 7.28 18.52
N ARG A 178 -4.88 5.97 18.29
CA ARG A 178 -5.65 5.01 19.12
C ARG A 178 -4.80 4.14 20.04
N ASP A 179 -3.48 4.18 19.95
CA ASP A 179 -2.60 3.40 20.85
C ASP A 179 -2.33 4.08 22.21
N THR A 180 -2.95 5.23 22.46
CA THR A 180 -2.85 6.00 23.73
C THR A 180 -3.98 5.71 24.72
N ARG A 181 -4.70 4.59 24.59
CA ARG A 181 -5.69 4.17 25.60
C ARG A 181 -5.43 2.77 26.12
#